data_9200768a5fdc4bb6d082565b287366b9
#
_entry.id   9200768a5fdc4bb6d082565b287366b9
#
_cell.length_a   1.000
_cell.length_b   1.000
_cell.length_c   1.000
_cell.angle_alpha   90.00
_cell.angle_beta   90.00
_cell.angle_gamma   90.00
#
_symmetry.space_group_name_H-M   'P 1'
#
loop_
_entity.id
_entity.type
_entity.pdbx_description
1 polymer ?
#
loop_
_entity_poly.entity_id
_entity_poly.type
_entity_poly.pdbx_seq_one_letter_code
_entity_poly.pdbx_strand_id
1 'polypeptide(L)'
;TTVLAQQHYQTALQRFFGFPVNIEVLSRFTAGQKTTNTLRNLASGTCDFVIGTHRLLSKDVKFKNLGLLVVDEEQRFGVTHKEHIKELSRGVDVLTLSATPIPRTMNMAMSGIRDMSNLEEPPEDRLPVQTFVMEHDWNLLADAMVRELQRGGQVYYLHNRIDDIERTAAKVSELLGSEVSVAVAHGRMEKQMLSDVMDRVSSGEVQVLVCTTIIETGIDIPNVNTLIIEDADRLGLAQLHQIRGRVGRSSRRASAYLTFRRDKVLTEDAEKRLNAVRDFAAFGSGIKIALRDLEIRGAGNLLGAEQSGHMADVGYDMYMKLLNEAVLEARGIEVPPKAECSADLAVAASIPERYIPSSEQRMELYRQIAMVRTEEEADDLLDELIDRFGDPPPGVSALLQVALLRGEAGAAGITDIAQKQGCLRFTLREFDMARVSALYGTDLYRGRLKVEAGSKPCLSLKIRSKTQVIEEARRFVHDWDSVSA
;
A
#
# COMPACT_ATOMS: atom_id res chain seq x y z
N THR A 1 -22.66 0.56 2.00
CA THR A 1 -23.91 1.27 1.68
C THR A 1 -25.01 0.28 1.37
N THR A 2 -26.29 0.74 1.43
CA THR A 2 -27.45 -0.11 1.11
C THR A 2 -27.46 -0.55 -0.35
N VAL A 3 -27.06 0.32 -1.28
CA VAL A 3 -26.95 0.00 -2.70
C VAL A 3 -25.90 -1.11 -2.93
N LEU A 4 -24.73 -0.98 -2.33
CA LEU A 4 -23.69 -2.02 -2.44
C LEU A 4 -24.15 -3.36 -1.84
N ALA A 5 -24.82 -3.35 -0.69
CA ALA A 5 -25.36 -4.57 -0.09
C ALA A 5 -26.39 -5.24 -1.02
N GLN A 6 -27.22 -4.47 -1.72
CA GLN A 6 -28.15 -4.99 -2.71
C GLN A 6 -27.43 -5.57 -3.94
N GLN A 7 -26.39 -4.92 -4.45
CA GLN A 7 -25.57 -5.47 -5.56
C GLN A 7 -24.90 -6.79 -5.15
N HIS A 8 -24.28 -6.86 -3.98
CA HIS A 8 -23.71 -8.10 -3.46
C HIS A 8 -24.76 -9.20 -3.32
N TYR A 9 -25.96 -8.86 -2.84
CA TYR A 9 -27.06 -9.81 -2.72
C TYR A 9 -27.47 -10.40 -4.09
N GLN A 10 -27.62 -9.56 -5.11
CA GLN A 10 -27.93 -10.01 -6.48
C GLN A 10 -26.79 -10.88 -7.06
N THR A 11 -25.55 -10.47 -6.88
CA THR A 11 -24.39 -11.26 -7.31
C THR A 11 -24.34 -12.62 -6.61
N ALA A 12 -24.62 -12.64 -5.31
CA ALA A 12 -24.65 -13.90 -4.56
C ALA A 12 -25.78 -14.83 -5.05
N LEU A 13 -26.97 -14.29 -5.28
CA LEU A 13 -28.08 -15.08 -5.85
C LEU A 13 -27.71 -15.69 -7.20
N GLN A 14 -27.04 -14.95 -8.07
CA GLN A 14 -26.59 -15.45 -9.37
C GLN A 14 -25.52 -16.55 -9.25
N ARG A 15 -24.55 -16.34 -8.37
CA ARG A 15 -23.42 -17.26 -8.18
C ARG A 15 -23.82 -18.56 -7.49
N PHE A 16 -24.75 -18.49 -6.56
CA PHE A 16 -25.27 -19.66 -5.84
C PHE A 16 -26.52 -20.26 -6.49
N PHE A 17 -26.88 -19.81 -7.69
CA PHE A 17 -28.02 -20.38 -8.41
C PHE A 17 -27.86 -21.90 -8.60
N GLY A 18 -28.86 -22.66 -8.17
CA GLY A 18 -28.84 -24.12 -8.21
C GLY A 18 -28.16 -24.81 -7.01
N PHE A 19 -27.61 -24.08 -6.07
CA PHE A 19 -27.09 -24.62 -4.81
C PHE A 19 -28.14 -24.48 -3.69
N PRO A 20 -28.19 -25.40 -2.72
CA PRO A 20 -29.12 -25.34 -1.59
C PRO A 20 -28.63 -24.35 -0.51
N VAL A 21 -28.45 -23.10 -0.87
CA VAL A 21 -27.95 -22.01 0.00
C VAL A 21 -29.01 -20.95 0.14
N ASN A 22 -29.44 -20.67 1.38
CA ASN A 22 -30.38 -19.63 1.70
C ASN A 22 -29.67 -18.30 1.94
N ILE A 23 -29.84 -17.38 0.98
CA ILE A 23 -29.19 -16.07 0.99
C ILE A 23 -30.19 -15.01 1.37
N GLU A 24 -29.85 -14.17 2.33
CA GLU A 24 -30.69 -13.07 2.78
C GLU A 24 -29.94 -11.73 2.78
N VAL A 25 -30.71 -10.62 2.76
CA VAL A 25 -30.17 -9.28 2.83
C VAL A 25 -30.81 -8.51 3.99
N LEU A 26 -29.95 -7.85 4.80
CA LEU A 26 -30.38 -7.04 5.91
C LEU A 26 -29.80 -5.62 5.82
N SER A 27 -30.63 -4.69 5.42
CA SER A 27 -30.27 -3.27 5.26
C SER A 27 -31.42 -2.37 5.70
N ARG A 28 -31.21 -1.06 5.66
CA ARG A 28 -32.30 -0.09 5.93
C ARG A 28 -33.43 -0.11 4.90
N PHE A 29 -33.22 -0.73 3.73
CA PHE A 29 -34.25 -0.89 2.69
C PHE A 29 -35.07 -2.17 2.86
N THR A 30 -34.67 -3.06 3.76
CA THR A 30 -35.45 -4.27 4.01
C THR A 30 -36.73 -3.91 4.77
N ALA A 31 -37.89 -4.17 4.16
CA ALA A 31 -39.21 -3.82 4.74
C ALA A 31 -39.50 -4.63 6.02
N GLY A 32 -40.30 -4.07 6.92
CA GLY A 32 -40.54 -4.56 8.29
C GLY A 32 -40.73 -6.08 8.44
N GLN A 33 -41.61 -6.70 7.65
CA GLN A 33 -41.87 -8.15 7.73
C GLN A 33 -40.69 -8.99 7.24
N LYS A 34 -39.98 -8.54 6.18
CA LYS A 34 -38.79 -9.20 5.71
C LYS A 34 -37.65 -9.14 6.76
N THR A 35 -37.48 -7.99 7.41
CA THR A 35 -36.51 -7.85 8.50
C THR A 35 -36.76 -8.86 9.62
N THR A 36 -38.01 -8.99 10.07
CA THR A 36 -38.39 -9.94 11.13
C THR A 36 -38.11 -11.39 10.73
N ASN A 37 -38.41 -11.74 9.49
CA ASN A 37 -38.14 -13.09 8.96
C ASN A 37 -36.64 -13.37 8.89
N THR A 38 -35.86 -12.43 8.34
CA THR A 38 -34.39 -12.55 8.28
C THR A 38 -33.78 -12.73 9.67
N LEU A 39 -34.20 -11.92 10.66
CA LEU A 39 -33.73 -12.05 12.04
C LEU A 39 -34.06 -13.42 12.65
N ARG A 40 -35.27 -13.95 12.38
CA ARG A 40 -35.67 -15.28 12.82
C ARG A 40 -34.84 -16.37 12.14
N ASN A 41 -34.59 -16.27 10.85
CA ASN A 41 -33.81 -17.24 10.07
C ASN A 41 -32.35 -17.25 10.49
N LEU A 42 -31.75 -16.10 10.82
CA LEU A 42 -30.42 -16.02 11.41
C LEU A 42 -30.34 -16.71 12.77
N ALA A 43 -31.31 -16.45 13.66
CA ALA A 43 -31.38 -17.04 14.98
C ALA A 43 -31.66 -18.54 14.97
N SER A 44 -32.43 -19.05 13.99
CA SER A 44 -32.71 -20.46 13.81
C SER A 44 -31.61 -21.24 13.07
N GLY A 45 -30.75 -20.52 12.31
CA GLY A 45 -29.69 -21.11 11.47
C GLY A 45 -30.22 -21.64 10.16
N THR A 46 -31.36 -21.17 9.67
CA THR A 46 -31.88 -21.48 8.33
C THR A 46 -31.38 -20.53 7.26
N CYS A 47 -30.77 -19.40 7.63
CA CYS A 47 -30.03 -18.53 6.73
C CYS A 47 -28.57 -18.95 6.70
N ASP A 48 -28.05 -19.30 5.53
CA ASP A 48 -26.67 -19.75 5.34
C ASP A 48 -25.73 -18.59 5.01
N PHE A 49 -26.22 -17.59 4.27
CA PHE A 49 -25.43 -16.43 3.87
C PHE A 49 -26.26 -15.15 4.00
N VAL A 50 -25.81 -14.23 4.84
CA VAL A 50 -26.45 -12.92 4.98
C VAL A 50 -25.53 -11.81 4.54
N ILE A 51 -26.07 -10.89 3.74
CA ILE A 51 -25.39 -9.70 3.27
C ILE A 51 -26.07 -8.48 3.89
N GLY A 52 -25.30 -7.53 4.39
CA GLY A 52 -25.91 -6.35 4.96
C GLY A 52 -24.95 -5.21 5.22
N THR A 53 -25.50 -4.13 5.72
CA THR A 53 -24.76 -2.94 6.17
C THR A 53 -24.41 -3.09 7.65
N HIS A 54 -23.93 -1.98 8.29
CA HIS A 54 -23.80 -1.90 9.76
C HIS A 54 -25.07 -2.33 10.54
N ARG A 55 -26.21 -2.53 9.89
CA ARG A 55 -27.42 -3.10 10.48
C ARG A 55 -27.20 -4.51 11.02
N LEU A 56 -26.29 -5.28 10.42
CA LEU A 56 -25.90 -6.61 10.92
C LEU A 56 -25.21 -6.57 12.30
N LEU A 57 -24.66 -5.42 12.68
CA LEU A 57 -24.02 -5.20 13.98
C LEU A 57 -25.00 -4.73 15.08
N SER A 58 -26.30 -4.70 14.82
CA SER A 58 -27.29 -4.27 15.80
C SER A 58 -27.57 -5.38 16.83
N LYS A 59 -27.88 -5.00 18.06
CA LYS A 59 -28.07 -5.91 19.21
C LYS A 59 -29.16 -6.98 19.05
N ASP A 60 -30.12 -6.74 18.16
CA ASP A 60 -31.23 -7.66 17.85
C ASP A 60 -30.85 -8.75 16.83
N VAL A 61 -29.70 -8.64 16.20
CA VAL A 61 -29.17 -9.66 15.27
C VAL A 61 -28.45 -10.74 16.07
N LYS A 62 -28.90 -11.98 15.95
CA LYS A 62 -28.30 -13.13 16.62
C LYS A 62 -27.98 -14.18 15.58
N PHE A 63 -26.72 -14.57 15.52
CA PHE A 63 -26.24 -15.66 14.66
C PHE A 63 -26.24 -16.95 15.47
N LYS A 64 -26.83 -18.02 14.95
CA LYS A 64 -26.81 -19.32 15.61
C LYS A 64 -25.43 -19.95 15.61
N ASN A 65 -24.76 -19.92 14.45
CA ASN A 65 -23.44 -20.52 14.27
C ASN A 65 -22.71 -19.76 13.14
N LEU A 66 -22.03 -18.68 13.51
CA LEU A 66 -21.26 -17.87 12.55
C LEU A 66 -19.90 -18.53 12.34
N GLY A 67 -19.59 -18.93 11.11
CA GLY A 67 -18.31 -19.55 10.74
C GLY A 67 -17.34 -18.60 10.04
N LEU A 68 -17.88 -17.68 9.22
CA LEU A 68 -17.07 -16.71 8.46
C LEU A 68 -17.68 -15.31 8.54
N LEU A 69 -16.86 -14.35 8.87
CA LEU A 69 -17.21 -12.91 8.84
C LEU A 69 -16.39 -12.20 7.77
N VAL A 70 -17.06 -11.65 6.76
CA VAL A 70 -16.41 -10.85 5.71
C VAL A 70 -16.70 -9.38 5.95
N VAL A 71 -15.65 -8.56 6.07
CA VAL A 71 -15.73 -7.11 6.30
C VAL A 71 -15.13 -6.38 5.11
N ASP A 72 -15.98 -5.71 4.33
CA ASP A 72 -15.55 -4.88 3.22
C ASP A 72 -15.40 -3.42 3.66
N GLU A 73 -14.32 -2.76 3.20
CA GLU A 73 -14.02 -1.35 3.51
C GLU A 73 -14.00 -1.05 5.02
N GLU A 74 -13.22 -1.82 5.80
CA GLU A 74 -13.11 -1.70 7.28
C GLU A 74 -12.88 -0.26 7.76
N GLN A 75 -12.19 0.57 6.97
CA GLN A 75 -11.90 1.97 7.30
C GLN A 75 -13.16 2.84 7.43
N ARG A 76 -14.29 2.42 6.90
CA ARG A 76 -15.57 3.14 6.98
C ARG A 76 -16.36 2.91 8.26
N PHE A 77 -15.94 1.94 9.07
CA PHE A 77 -16.58 1.66 10.35
C PHE A 77 -16.03 2.55 11.46
N GLY A 78 -16.93 3.14 12.24
CA GLY A 78 -16.58 3.88 13.46
C GLY A 78 -16.10 2.96 14.58
N VAL A 79 -15.52 3.54 15.63
CA VAL A 79 -14.90 2.81 16.75
C VAL A 79 -15.85 1.78 17.38
N THR A 80 -17.09 2.16 17.69
CA THR A 80 -18.09 1.27 18.30
C THR A 80 -18.42 0.07 17.40
N HIS A 81 -18.50 0.27 16.08
CA HIS A 81 -18.73 -0.83 15.15
C HIS A 81 -17.52 -1.77 15.07
N LYS A 82 -16.31 -1.24 15.13
CA LYS A 82 -15.08 -2.05 15.13
C LYS A 82 -14.96 -2.90 16.40
N GLU A 83 -15.37 -2.36 17.55
CA GLU A 83 -15.42 -3.14 18.80
C GLU A 83 -16.41 -4.31 18.69
N HIS A 84 -17.59 -4.05 18.14
CA HIS A 84 -18.62 -5.10 17.94
C HIS A 84 -18.15 -6.17 16.91
N ILE A 85 -17.47 -5.75 15.84
CA ILE A 85 -16.84 -6.70 14.91
C ILE A 85 -15.84 -7.59 15.64
N LYS A 86 -15.01 -7.02 16.53
CA LYS A 86 -14.07 -7.81 17.36
C LYS A 86 -14.77 -8.81 18.28
N GLU A 87 -15.92 -8.44 18.85
CA GLU A 87 -16.70 -9.37 19.67
C GLU A 87 -17.25 -10.53 18.84
N LEU A 88 -17.80 -10.23 17.65
CA LEU A 88 -18.32 -11.24 16.72
C LEU A 88 -17.21 -12.15 16.14
N SER A 89 -15.97 -11.66 16.06
CA SER A 89 -14.84 -12.39 15.50
C SER A 89 -14.22 -13.43 16.44
N ARG A 90 -14.68 -13.54 17.68
CA ARG A 90 -14.15 -14.52 18.63
C ARG A 90 -14.53 -15.95 18.20
N GLY A 91 -13.51 -16.72 17.78
CA GLY A 91 -13.71 -18.09 17.31
C GLY A 91 -14.35 -18.20 15.93
N VAL A 92 -14.30 -17.13 15.13
CA VAL A 92 -14.84 -17.04 13.77
C VAL A 92 -13.71 -16.63 12.82
N ASP A 93 -13.67 -17.24 11.65
CA ASP A 93 -12.74 -16.81 10.60
C ASP A 93 -13.14 -15.41 10.09
N VAL A 94 -12.17 -14.52 9.92
CA VAL A 94 -12.42 -13.14 9.51
C VAL A 94 -11.61 -12.79 8.27
N LEU A 95 -12.32 -12.42 7.21
CA LEU A 95 -11.73 -11.87 5.99
C LEU A 95 -12.04 -10.38 5.89
N THR A 96 -11.02 -9.54 5.92
CA THR A 96 -11.14 -8.09 5.74
C THR A 96 -10.63 -7.69 4.36
N LEU A 97 -11.43 -6.94 3.63
CA LEU A 97 -11.11 -6.45 2.29
C LEU A 97 -10.91 -4.93 2.32
N SER A 98 -9.89 -4.43 1.64
CA SER A 98 -9.67 -2.99 1.48
C SER A 98 -8.89 -2.69 0.21
N ALA A 99 -9.28 -1.64 -0.51
CA ALA A 99 -8.52 -1.13 -1.65
C ALA A 99 -7.31 -0.28 -1.20
N THR A 100 -7.43 0.36 -0.02
CA THR A 100 -6.39 1.20 0.60
C THR A 100 -6.33 0.84 2.08
N PRO A 101 -5.44 -0.07 2.49
CA PRO A 101 -5.39 -0.51 3.88
C PRO A 101 -5.11 0.68 4.80
N ILE A 102 -5.78 0.70 5.95
CA ILE A 102 -5.48 1.68 6.99
C ILE A 102 -4.06 1.40 7.50
N PRO A 103 -3.25 2.44 7.78
CA PRO A 103 -1.89 2.26 8.28
C PRO A 103 -1.78 1.28 9.44
N ARG A 104 -2.72 1.32 10.38
CA ARG A 104 -2.75 0.38 11.50
C ARG A 104 -2.96 -1.08 11.07
N THR A 105 -3.91 -1.34 10.17
CA THR A 105 -4.18 -2.70 9.66
C THR A 105 -3.00 -3.21 8.84
N MET A 106 -2.40 -2.33 8.03
CA MET A 106 -1.19 -2.61 7.27
C MET A 106 0.00 -2.93 8.19
N ASN A 107 0.21 -2.14 9.24
CA ASN A 107 1.26 -2.39 10.23
C ASN A 107 1.07 -3.73 10.95
N MET A 108 -0.16 -4.09 11.32
CA MET A 108 -0.46 -5.39 11.93
C MET A 108 -0.19 -6.57 10.98
N ALA A 109 -0.41 -6.38 9.69
CA ALA A 109 -0.10 -7.39 8.67
C ALA A 109 1.42 -7.50 8.45
N MET A 110 2.11 -6.39 8.27
CA MET A 110 3.57 -6.36 8.10
C MET A 110 4.33 -6.90 9.32
N SER A 111 3.78 -6.77 10.53
CA SER A 111 4.34 -7.37 11.74
C SER A 111 3.94 -8.84 11.96
N GLY A 112 3.28 -9.47 10.98
CA GLY A 112 2.86 -10.87 11.09
C GLY A 112 1.81 -11.16 12.17
N ILE A 113 1.12 -10.14 12.67
CA ILE A 113 0.00 -10.28 13.61
C ILE A 113 -1.27 -10.73 12.87
N ARG A 114 -1.39 -10.38 11.58
CA ARG A 114 -2.45 -10.82 10.66
C ARG A 114 -1.84 -11.27 9.36
N ASP A 115 -2.38 -12.33 8.79
CA ASP A 115 -2.05 -12.72 7.43
C ASP A 115 -2.57 -11.68 6.44
N MET A 116 -1.82 -11.41 5.39
CA MET A 116 -2.19 -10.48 4.33
C MET A 116 -1.89 -11.09 2.97
N SER A 117 -2.86 -10.98 2.08
CA SER A 117 -2.66 -11.29 0.66
C SER A 117 -2.89 -10.02 -0.17
N ASN A 118 -2.00 -9.75 -1.10
CA ASN A 118 -2.12 -8.65 -2.04
C ASN A 118 -2.58 -9.19 -3.40
N LEU A 119 -3.63 -8.58 -3.96
CA LEU A 119 -4.08 -8.89 -5.32
C LEU A 119 -3.37 -7.94 -6.28
N GLU A 120 -2.31 -8.40 -6.92
CA GLU A 120 -1.45 -7.60 -7.80
C GLU A 120 -1.90 -7.68 -9.25
N GLU A 121 -2.43 -8.81 -9.67
CA GLU A 121 -2.91 -9.03 -11.02
C GLU A 121 -4.39 -8.64 -11.19
N PRO A 122 -4.70 -7.86 -12.22
CA PRO A 122 -6.10 -7.57 -12.57
C PRO A 122 -6.77 -8.77 -13.23
N PRO A 123 -8.12 -8.79 -13.32
CA PRO A 123 -8.81 -9.68 -14.25
C PRO A 123 -8.31 -9.50 -15.70
N GLU A 124 -8.28 -10.60 -16.48
CA GLU A 124 -7.63 -10.69 -17.80
C GLU A 124 -7.97 -9.56 -18.80
N ASP A 125 -9.18 -9.02 -18.78
CA ASP A 125 -9.63 -7.99 -19.73
C ASP A 125 -9.54 -6.54 -19.18
N ARG A 126 -8.95 -6.33 -18.01
CA ARG A 126 -8.97 -5.00 -17.37
C ARG A 126 -7.74 -4.18 -17.74
N LEU A 127 -7.97 -2.99 -18.32
CA LEU A 127 -6.93 -2.05 -18.69
C LEU A 127 -6.71 -0.99 -17.57
N PRO A 128 -5.46 -0.52 -17.36
CA PRO A 128 -5.18 0.59 -16.47
C PRO A 128 -5.93 1.87 -16.86
N VAL A 129 -6.39 2.63 -15.87
CA VAL A 129 -7.08 3.90 -16.09
C VAL A 129 -6.07 4.99 -16.44
N GLN A 130 -6.18 5.58 -17.63
CA GLN A 130 -5.36 6.73 -18.00
C GLN A 130 -5.74 7.94 -17.14
N THR A 131 -4.78 8.45 -16.38
CA THR A 131 -5.03 9.53 -15.41
C THR A 131 -4.35 10.81 -15.86
N PHE A 132 -5.13 11.87 -16.01
CA PHE A 132 -4.68 13.21 -16.41
C PHE A 132 -4.87 14.19 -15.23
N VAL A 133 -3.84 14.96 -14.94
CA VAL A 133 -3.89 16.06 -13.97
C VAL A 133 -3.75 17.37 -14.73
N MET A 134 -4.75 18.26 -14.63
CA MET A 134 -4.81 19.44 -15.48
C MET A 134 -5.66 20.57 -14.88
N GLU A 135 -5.49 21.78 -15.38
CA GLU A 135 -6.41 22.87 -15.10
C GLU A 135 -7.81 22.55 -15.67
N HIS A 136 -8.83 23.05 -14.98
CA HIS A 136 -10.21 22.85 -15.40
C HIS A 136 -10.51 23.64 -16.68
N ASP A 137 -10.80 22.94 -17.76
CA ASP A 137 -11.18 23.50 -19.06
C ASP A 137 -12.44 22.81 -19.61
N TRP A 138 -13.53 23.59 -19.68
CA TRP A 138 -14.83 23.08 -20.11
C TRP A 138 -14.84 22.51 -21.53
N ASN A 139 -14.06 23.10 -22.47
CA ASN A 139 -14.04 22.61 -23.84
C ASN A 139 -13.36 21.26 -23.95
N LEU A 140 -12.22 21.09 -23.28
CA LEU A 140 -11.49 19.84 -23.26
C LEU A 140 -12.28 18.73 -22.56
N LEU A 141 -12.97 19.07 -21.46
CA LEU A 141 -13.80 18.12 -20.73
C LEU A 141 -15.07 17.74 -21.50
N ALA A 142 -15.68 18.69 -22.23
CA ALA A 142 -16.80 18.41 -23.13
C ALA A 142 -16.39 17.45 -24.24
N ASP A 143 -15.24 17.68 -24.88
CA ASP A 143 -14.68 16.77 -25.90
C ASP A 143 -14.43 15.35 -25.34
N ALA A 144 -13.94 15.25 -24.10
CA ALA A 144 -13.72 13.97 -23.45
C ALA A 144 -15.04 13.23 -23.19
N MET A 145 -16.07 13.96 -22.72
CA MET A 145 -17.41 13.40 -22.51
C MET A 145 -18.05 12.95 -23.83
N VAL A 146 -18.01 13.79 -24.86
CA VAL A 146 -18.57 13.47 -26.19
C VAL A 146 -17.93 12.20 -26.77
N ARG A 147 -16.59 12.07 -26.70
CA ARG A 147 -15.89 10.86 -27.14
C ARG A 147 -16.34 9.60 -26.41
N GLU A 148 -16.58 9.70 -25.10
CA GLU A 148 -17.10 8.56 -24.32
C GLU A 148 -18.51 8.19 -24.77
N LEU A 149 -19.40 9.17 -24.91
CA LEU A 149 -20.78 8.96 -25.31
C LEU A 149 -20.90 8.39 -26.73
N GLN A 150 -20.05 8.86 -27.67
CA GLN A 150 -20.03 8.35 -29.04
C GLN A 150 -19.67 6.86 -29.13
N ARG A 151 -18.86 6.35 -28.22
CA ARG A 151 -18.55 4.91 -28.15
C ARG A 151 -19.55 4.11 -27.30
N GLY A 152 -20.65 4.73 -26.87
CA GLY A 152 -21.72 4.12 -26.09
C GLY A 152 -21.35 3.90 -24.63
N GLY A 153 -20.36 4.60 -24.09
CA GLY A 153 -19.99 4.58 -22.67
C GLY A 153 -20.75 5.63 -21.87
N GLN A 154 -20.47 5.67 -20.57
CA GLN A 154 -21.07 6.61 -19.62
C GLN A 154 -19.97 7.40 -18.88
N VAL A 155 -20.37 8.52 -18.29
CA VAL A 155 -19.46 9.45 -17.63
C VAL A 155 -19.86 9.70 -16.18
N TYR A 156 -18.90 9.66 -15.26
CA TYR A 156 -19.02 10.26 -13.94
C TYR A 156 -18.38 11.65 -13.94
N TYR A 157 -19.17 12.65 -13.54
CA TYR A 157 -18.68 14.00 -13.28
C TYR A 157 -18.82 14.31 -11.79
N LEU A 158 -17.69 14.30 -11.06
CA LEU A 158 -17.67 14.53 -9.62
C LEU A 158 -17.53 16.02 -9.33
N HIS A 159 -18.58 16.59 -8.73
CA HIS A 159 -18.65 17.95 -8.21
C HIS A 159 -18.97 17.91 -6.70
N ASN A 160 -18.00 18.22 -5.85
CA ASN A 160 -18.08 17.94 -4.42
C ASN A 160 -18.79 19.06 -3.61
N ARG A 161 -19.69 19.82 -4.23
CA ARG A 161 -20.51 20.84 -3.57
C ARG A 161 -21.97 20.66 -3.94
N ILE A 162 -22.80 20.42 -2.93
CA ILE A 162 -24.24 20.16 -3.14
C ILE A 162 -24.97 21.44 -3.56
N ASP A 163 -24.53 22.60 -3.04
CA ASP A 163 -25.26 23.86 -3.22
C ASP A 163 -25.26 24.37 -4.67
N ASP A 164 -24.31 23.99 -5.48
CA ASP A 164 -24.16 24.37 -6.89
C ASP A 164 -24.13 23.19 -7.88
N ILE A 165 -24.41 21.97 -7.42
CA ILE A 165 -24.34 20.76 -8.26
C ILE A 165 -25.35 20.78 -9.42
N GLU A 166 -26.56 21.31 -9.19
CA GLU A 166 -27.59 21.45 -10.21
C GLU A 166 -27.16 22.44 -11.32
N ARG A 167 -26.47 23.51 -10.93
CA ARG A 167 -25.90 24.47 -11.89
C ARG A 167 -24.80 23.81 -12.73
N THR A 168 -23.97 22.98 -12.11
CA THR A 168 -22.93 22.22 -12.84
C THR A 168 -23.57 21.21 -13.79
N ALA A 169 -24.62 20.51 -13.36
CA ALA A 169 -25.36 19.58 -14.21
C ALA A 169 -26.03 20.29 -15.40
N ALA A 170 -26.65 21.44 -15.17
CA ALA A 170 -27.21 22.26 -16.24
C ALA A 170 -26.15 22.72 -17.25
N LYS A 171 -24.92 23.10 -16.76
CA LYS A 171 -23.81 23.46 -17.63
C LYS A 171 -23.31 22.28 -18.46
N VAL A 172 -23.19 21.10 -17.87
CA VAL A 172 -22.84 19.87 -18.57
C VAL A 172 -23.88 19.54 -19.64
N SER A 173 -25.18 19.64 -19.32
CA SER A 173 -26.27 19.40 -20.26
C SER A 173 -26.26 20.42 -21.43
N GLU A 174 -25.97 21.70 -21.15
CA GLU A 174 -25.82 22.73 -22.18
C GLU A 174 -24.69 22.41 -23.17
N LEU A 175 -23.55 21.95 -22.67
CA LEU A 175 -22.37 21.62 -23.48
C LEU A 175 -22.55 20.36 -24.32
N LEU A 176 -23.30 19.37 -23.81
CA LEU A 176 -23.50 18.09 -24.50
C LEU A 176 -24.73 18.04 -25.41
N GLY A 177 -25.65 19.00 -25.25
CA GLY A 177 -26.90 19.07 -26.01
C GLY A 177 -28.04 18.28 -25.39
N SER A 178 -29.26 18.50 -25.87
CA SER A 178 -30.52 17.98 -25.35
C SER A 178 -30.70 16.45 -25.50
N GLU A 179 -29.94 15.84 -26.39
CA GLU A 179 -30.00 14.38 -26.66
C GLU A 179 -29.30 13.55 -25.55
N VAL A 180 -28.48 14.19 -24.70
CA VAL A 180 -27.73 13.50 -23.64
C VAL A 180 -28.49 13.54 -22.32
N SER A 181 -28.76 12.38 -21.76
CA SER A 181 -29.40 12.25 -20.44
C SER A 181 -28.40 12.51 -19.32
N VAL A 182 -28.55 13.63 -18.62
CA VAL A 182 -27.76 14.03 -17.45
C VAL A 182 -28.59 13.90 -16.19
N ALA A 183 -28.07 13.26 -15.17
CA ALA A 183 -28.73 13.17 -13.84
C ALA A 183 -27.79 13.63 -12.73
N VAL A 184 -28.40 14.00 -11.59
CA VAL A 184 -27.67 14.42 -10.39
C VAL A 184 -27.83 13.40 -9.27
N ALA A 185 -26.75 13.13 -8.52
CA ALA A 185 -26.81 12.29 -7.33
C ALA A 185 -25.93 12.84 -6.20
N HIS A 186 -26.52 13.02 -5.00
CA HIS A 186 -25.80 13.47 -3.83
C HIS A 186 -26.39 12.93 -2.51
N GLY A 187 -25.64 13.00 -1.43
CA GLY A 187 -26.00 12.39 -0.14
C GLY A 187 -27.18 13.02 0.61
N ARG A 188 -27.67 14.22 0.19
CA ARG A 188 -28.86 14.86 0.78
C ARG A 188 -30.14 14.49 0.05
N MET A 189 -30.08 13.76 -1.06
CA MET A 189 -31.27 13.29 -1.76
C MET A 189 -32.04 12.29 -0.92
N GLU A 190 -33.37 12.25 -1.14
CA GLU A 190 -34.20 11.20 -0.61
C GLU A 190 -33.73 9.83 -1.10
N LYS A 191 -33.75 8.85 -0.22
CA LYS A 191 -33.16 7.52 -0.49
C LYS A 191 -33.76 6.82 -1.71
N GLN A 192 -35.08 6.96 -1.88
CA GLN A 192 -35.78 6.37 -3.02
C GLN A 192 -35.32 7.04 -4.32
N MET A 193 -35.28 8.35 -4.38
CA MET A 193 -34.81 9.11 -5.54
C MET A 193 -33.37 8.74 -5.89
N LEU A 194 -32.52 8.60 -4.88
CA LEU A 194 -31.12 8.19 -5.12
C LEU A 194 -31.05 6.79 -5.71
N SER A 195 -31.84 5.83 -5.19
CA SER A 195 -31.91 4.47 -5.74
C SER A 195 -32.38 4.49 -7.19
N ASP A 196 -33.46 5.21 -7.48
CA ASP A 196 -34.03 5.31 -8.82
C ASP A 196 -33.05 5.91 -9.83
N VAL A 197 -32.30 6.96 -9.44
CA VAL A 197 -31.23 7.54 -10.28
C VAL A 197 -30.13 6.51 -10.53
N MET A 198 -29.69 5.79 -9.50
CA MET A 198 -28.61 4.78 -9.65
C MET A 198 -29.05 3.61 -10.51
N ASP A 199 -30.30 3.18 -10.42
CA ASP A 199 -30.86 2.12 -11.28
C ASP A 199 -30.92 2.57 -12.74
N ARG A 200 -31.29 3.82 -13.02
CA ARG A 200 -31.28 4.44 -14.36
C ARG A 200 -29.87 4.59 -14.93
N VAL A 201 -28.88 4.91 -14.10
CA VAL A 201 -27.47 4.93 -14.53
C VAL A 201 -27.00 3.51 -14.84
N SER A 202 -27.35 2.53 -14.01
CA SER A 202 -26.99 1.13 -14.20
C SER A 202 -27.61 0.51 -15.46
N SER A 203 -28.82 0.88 -15.80
CA SER A 203 -29.51 0.45 -17.03
C SER A 203 -29.01 1.16 -18.29
N GLY A 204 -28.16 2.20 -18.17
CA GLY A 204 -27.66 2.99 -19.30
C GLY A 204 -28.62 4.08 -19.77
N GLU A 205 -29.75 4.29 -19.12
CA GLU A 205 -30.71 5.36 -19.43
C GLU A 205 -30.14 6.75 -19.15
N VAL A 206 -29.31 6.86 -18.10
CA VAL A 206 -28.54 8.07 -17.78
C VAL A 206 -27.11 7.91 -18.29
N GLN A 207 -26.70 8.80 -19.15
CA GLN A 207 -25.39 8.78 -19.81
C GLN A 207 -24.31 9.54 -19.05
N VAL A 208 -24.67 10.62 -18.36
CA VAL A 208 -23.76 11.40 -17.51
C VAL A 208 -24.36 11.56 -16.12
N LEU A 209 -23.61 11.11 -15.12
CA LEU A 209 -23.97 11.30 -13.71
C LEU A 209 -23.10 12.40 -13.11
N VAL A 210 -23.70 13.53 -12.77
CA VAL A 210 -23.08 14.59 -11.96
C VAL A 210 -23.33 14.27 -10.50
N CYS A 211 -22.27 14.05 -9.71
CA CYS A 211 -22.42 13.56 -8.37
C CYS A 211 -21.37 14.09 -7.39
N THR A 212 -21.66 13.97 -6.11
CA THR A 212 -20.66 14.15 -5.05
C THR A 212 -19.84 12.88 -4.86
N THR A 213 -19.04 12.80 -3.80
CA THR A 213 -18.24 11.60 -3.44
C THR A 213 -19.08 10.35 -3.14
N ILE A 214 -20.40 10.37 -3.43
CA ILE A 214 -21.28 9.22 -3.23
C ILE A 214 -20.82 7.98 -4.03
N ILE A 215 -20.21 8.19 -5.21
CA ILE A 215 -19.66 7.09 -6.03
C ILE A 215 -18.48 6.38 -5.38
N GLU A 216 -17.82 6.97 -4.39
CA GLU A 216 -16.77 6.33 -3.60
C GLU A 216 -17.27 5.04 -2.92
N THR A 217 -18.58 4.88 -2.75
CA THR A 217 -19.19 3.83 -1.94
C THR A 217 -19.32 2.45 -2.58
N GLY A 218 -18.47 2.07 -3.54
CA GLY A 218 -18.37 0.70 -4.04
C GLY A 218 -19.35 0.33 -5.16
N ILE A 219 -20.12 1.29 -5.68
CA ILE A 219 -21.06 1.04 -6.79
C ILE A 219 -20.30 0.58 -8.04
N ASP A 220 -20.77 -0.50 -8.65
CA ASP A 220 -20.19 -1.09 -9.84
C ASP A 220 -21.09 -0.84 -11.05
N ILE A 221 -20.62 0.03 -11.98
CA ILE A 221 -21.28 0.28 -13.27
C ILE A 221 -20.23 0.11 -14.36
N PRO A 222 -20.14 -1.06 -14.99
CA PRO A 222 -19.05 -1.41 -15.90
C PRO A 222 -18.95 -0.52 -17.15
N ASN A 223 -20.04 0.16 -17.55
CA ASN A 223 -20.08 0.99 -18.74
C ASN A 223 -19.56 2.42 -18.51
N VAL A 224 -19.28 2.82 -17.26
CA VAL A 224 -18.68 4.12 -16.95
C VAL A 224 -17.16 4.03 -17.13
N ASN A 225 -16.63 4.64 -18.19
CA ASN A 225 -15.20 4.59 -18.50
C ASN A 225 -14.54 5.99 -18.52
N THR A 226 -15.30 7.06 -18.33
CA THR A 226 -14.76 8.41 -18.17
C THR A 226 -15.15 8.97 -16.81
N LEU A 227 -14.15 9.45 -16.07
CA LEU A 227 -14.30 10.10 -14.77
C LEU A 227 -13.71 11.50 -14.83
N ILE A 228 -14.48 12.50 -14.44
CA ILE A 228 -14.01 13.88 -14.25
C ILE A 228 -14.15 14.22 -12.79
N ILE A 229 -13.09 14.74 -12.17
CA ILE A 229 -13.10 15.20 -10.78
C ILE A 229 -12.77 16.69 -10.76
N GLU A 230 -13.72 17.51 -10.38
CA GLU A 230 -13.55 18.94 -10.18
C GLU A 230 -12.96 19.24 -8.79
N ASP A 231 -12.09 20.26 -8.68
CA ASP A 231 -11.36 20.61 -7.45
C ASP A 231 -10.67 19.38 -6.80
N ALA A 232 -10.02 18.51 -7.60
CA ALA A 232 -9.39 17.26 -7.16
C ALA A 232 -8.28 17.49 -6.13
N ASP A 233 -7.64 18.66 -6.12
CA ASP A 233 -6.62 19.07 -5.16
C ASP A 233 -7.12 19.14 -3.71
N ARG A 234 -8.46 19.15 -3.50
CA ARG A 234 -9.09 19.15 -2.18
C ARG A 234 -9.35 17.75 -1.63
N LEU A 235 -9.20 16.72 -2.44
CA LEU A 235 -9.45 15.35 -2.03
C LEU A 235 -8.18 14.68 -1.49
N GLY A 236 -8.36 13.73 -0.57
CA GLY A 236 -7.26 12.91 -0.06
C GLY A 236 -6.75 11.90 -1.09
N LEU A 237 -5.49 11.48 -0.98
CA LEU A 237 -4.86 10.54 -1.92
C LEU A 237 -5.61 9.19 -1.99
N ALA A 238 -5.92 8.60 -0.84
CA ALA A 238 -6.71 7.36 -0.77
C ALA A 238 -8.10 7.51 -1.40
N GLN A 239 -8.74 8.68 -1.19
CA GLN A 239 -10.04 8.97 -1.77
C GLN A 239 -9.99 9.10 -3.30
N LEU A 240 -9.01 9.83 -3.83
CA LEU A 240 -8.78 9.94 -5.28
C LEU A 240 -8.55 8.56 -5.91
N HIS A 241 -7.75 7.72 -5.26
CA HIS A 241 -7.49 6.35 -5.71
C HIS A 241 -8.77 5.50 -5.73
N GLN A 242 -9.59 5.55 -4.68
CA GLN A 242 -10.85 4.82 -4.60
C GLN A 242 -11.84 5.27 -5.67
N ILE A 243 -11.97 6.60 -5.87
CA ILE A 243 -12.89 7.16 -6.88
C ILE A 243 -12.40 6.82 -8.29
N ARG A 244 -11.09 6.91 -8.57
CA ARG A 244 -10.51 6.47 -9.85
C ARG A 244 -10.81 5.00 -10.13
N GLY A 245 -10.75 4.15 -9.11
CA GLY A 245 -11.09 2.72 -9.21
C GLY A 245 -12.57 2.43 -9.51
N ARG A 246 -13.43 3.46 -9.62
CA ARG A 246 -14.84 3.28 -10.01
C ARG A 246 -15.04 3.22 -11.52
N VAL A 247 -14.05 3.59 -12.30
CA VAL A 247 -14.06 3.47 -13.77
C VAL A 247 -13.05 2.43 -14.24
N GLY A 248 -13.16 2.00 -15.51
CA GLY A 248 -12.29 0.99 -16.09
C GLY A 248 -12.55 -0.40 -15.51
N ARG A 249 -13.82 -0.78 -15.37
CA ARG A 249 -14.26 -2.09 -14.90
C ARG A 249 -14.73 -3.01 -16.02
N SER A 250 -14.37 -2.67 -17.25
CA SER A 250 -14.64 -3.42 -18.47
C SER A 250 -13.37 -3.51 -19.30
N SER A 251 -13.41 -4.22 -20.43
CA SER A 251 -12.33 -4.31 -21.42
C SER A 251 -12.09 -3.00 -22.18
N ARG A 252 -12.88 -1.96 -21.94
CA ARG A 252 -12.74 -0.65 -22.60
C ARG A 252 -11.72 0.22 -21.86
N ARG A 253 -10.92 0.98 -22.62
CA ARG A 253 -10.02 1.98 -22.03
C ARG A 253 -10.81 3.03 -21.27
N ALA A 254 -10.39 3.28 -20.05
CA ALA A 254 -10.96 4.30 -19.19
C ALA A 254 -10.00 5.47 -18.97
N SER A 255 -10.58 6.65 -18.74
CA SER A 255 -9.84 7.89 -18.50
C SER A 255 -10.36 8.59 -17.26
N ALA A 256 -9.44 9.12 -16.44
CA ALA A 256 -9.76 9.94 -15.28
C ALA A 256 -9.10 11.31 -15.42
N TYR A 257 -9.89 12.37 -15.38
CA TYR A 257 -9.45 13.76 -15.43
C TYR A 257 -9.55 14.37 -14.04
N LEU A 258 -8.39 14.56 -13.40
CA LEU A 258 -8.27 15.20 -12.08
C LEU A 258 -8.03 16.68 -12.33
N THR A 259 -9.05 17.51 -12.13
CA THR A 259 -8.94 18.93 -12.47
C THR A 259 -8.86 19.81 -11.23
N PHE A 260 -8.12 20.89 -11.36
CA PHE A 260 -8.03 21.97 -10.39
C PHE A 260 -8.35 23.31 -11.05
N ARG A 261 -8.68 24.32 -10.26
CA ARG A 261 -9.10 25.63 -10.81
C ARG A 261 -7.99 26.27 -11.62
N ARG A 262 -8.38 26.87 -12.71
CA ARG A 262 -7.48 27.67 -13.54
C ARG A 262 -6.80 28.77 -12.72
N ASP A 263 -5.54 29.02 -13.00
CA ASP A 263 -4.70 30.02 -12.33
C ASP A 263 -4.50 29.78 -10.81
N LYS A 264 -4.83 28.60 -10.30
CA LYS A 264 -4.60 28.23 -8.90
C LYS A 264 -3.21 27.65 -8.72
N VAL A 265 -2.40 28.27 -7.86
CA VAL A 265 -1.16 27.66 -7.38
C VAL A 265 -1.52 26.53 -6.42
N LEU A 266 -1.12 25.31 -6.76
CA LEU A 266 -1.30 24.16 -5.91
C LEU A 266 -0.36 24.22 -4.71
N THR A 267 -0.80 23.72 -3.56
CA THR A 267 0.11 23.49 -2.44
C THR A 267 1.00 22.28 -2.76
N GLU A 268 2.19 22.24 -2.21
CA GLU A 268 3.15 21.14 -2.39
C GLU A 268 2.50 19.76 -2.10
N ASP A 269 1.72 19.65 -1.03
CA ASP A 269 1.01 18.43 -0.67
C ASP A 269 -0.08 18.06 -1.68
N ALA A 270 -0.80 19.03 -2.23
CA ALA A 270 -1.81 18.77 -3.26
C ALA A 270 -1.17 18.28 -4.54
N GLU A 271 -0.05 18.88 -4.96
CA GLU A 271 0.71 18.45 -6.12
C GLU A 271 1.27 17.04 -5.94
N LYS A 272 1.88 16.74 -4.78
CA LYS A 272 2.37 15.39 -4.45
C LYS A 272 1.25 14.35 -4.52
N ARG A 273 0.05 14.65 -3.98
CA ARG A 273 -1.10 13.72 -4.05
C ARG A 273 -1.58 13.47 -5.48
N LEU A 274 -1.76 14.53 -6.26
CA LEU A 274 -2.23 14.42 -7.64
C LEU A 274 -1.24 13.67 -8.52
N ASN A 275 0.06 13.95 -8.38
CA ASN A 275 1.13 13.23 -9.07
C ASN A 275 1.17 11.76 -8.65
N ALA A 276 1.05 11.45 -7.37
CA ALA A 276 1.01 10.08 -6.89
C ALA A 276 -0.15 9.27 -7.50
N VAL A 277 -1.36 9.85 -7.62
CA VAL A 277 -2.48 9.15 -8.28
C VAL A 277 -2.20 8.90 -9.75
N ARG A 278 -1.53 9.83 -10.45
CA ARG A 278 -1.15 9.66 -11.85
C ARG A 278 -0.08 8.59 -12.02
N ASP A 279 0.97 8.63 -11.22
CA ASP A 279 2.16 7.79 -11.34
C ASP A 279 1.88 6.34 -10.89
N PHE A 280 1.04 6.15 -9.87
CA PHE A 280 0.57 4.83 -9.43
C PHE A 280 -0.69 4.38 -10.20
N ALA A 281 -0.65 4.41 -11.53
CA ALA A 281 -1.76 3.98 -12.37
C ALA A 281 -1.87 2.45 -12.51
N ALA A 282 -0.83 1.70 -12.20
CA ALA A 282 -0.79 0.23 -12.28
C ALA A 282 -1.75 -0.43 -11.28
N PHE A 283 -2.18 -1.64 -11.61
CA PHE A 283 -2.95 -2.48 -10.70
C PHE A 283 -2.11 -2.87 -9.48
N GLY A 284 -2.74 -3.22 -8.36
CA GLY A 284 -2.04 -3.59 -7.13
C GLY A 284 -1.41 -2.41 -6.38
N SER A 285 -1.50 -1.17 -6.89
CA SER A 285 -0.86 0.00 -6.28
C SER A 285 -1.48 0.48 -4.95
N GLY A 286 -2.51 -0.19 -4.43
CA GLY A 286 -3.21 0.23 -3.20
C GLY A 286 -2.29 0.39 -1.98
N ILE A 287 -1.35 -0.54 -1.79
CA ILE A 287 -0.35 -0.46 -0.71
C ILE A 287 0.60 0.72 -0.93
N LYS A 288 1.10 0.90 -2.17
CA LYS A 288 1.99 2.02 -2.54
C LYS A 288 1.29 3.38 -2.30
N ILE A 289 0.01 3.47 -2.65
CA ILE A 289 -0.83 4.65 -2.38
C ILE A 289 -0.99 4.89 -0.87
N ALA A 290 -1.22 3.84 -0.09
CA ALA A 290 -1.37 3.97 1.36
C ALA A 290 -0.05 4.42 2.03
N LEU A 291 1.08 3.89 1.61
CA LEU A 291 2.41 4.32 2.05
C LEU A 291 2.68 5.78 1.66
N ARG A 292 2.40 6.15 0.41
CA ARG A 292 2.59 7.52 -0.07
C ARG A 292 1.67 8.54 0.65
N ASP A 293 0.43 8.15 0.97
CA ASP A 293 -0.48 8.99 1.76
C ASP A 293 0.07 9.24 3.19
N LEU A 294 0.71 8.21 3.78
CA LEU A 294 1.43 8.31 5.05
C LEU A 294 2.59 9.30 4.99
N GLU A 295 3.42 9.20 3.96
CA GLU A 295 4.56 10.09 3.76
C GLU A 295 4.12 11.55 3.60
N ILE A 296 3.11 11.82 2.76
CA ILE A 296 2.61 13.18 2.48
C ILE A 296 1.97 13.80 3.73
N ARG A 297 1.20 13.03 4.51
CA ARG A 297 0.56 13.53 5.74
C ARG A 297 1.52 13.70 6.91
N GLY A 298 2.72 13.13 6.80
CA GLY A 298 3.61 12.96 7.94
C GLY A 298 3.12 11.89 8.91
N ALA A 299 4.00 11.07 9.44
CA ALA A 299 3.68 9.94 10.31
C ALA A 299 2.95 10.34 11.62
N GLY A 300 2.97 11.63 11.98
CA GLY A 300 2.42 12.17 13.23
C GLY A 300 0.89 12.24 13.32
N ASN A 301 0.15 12.21 12.20
CA ASN A 301 -1.31 12.49 12.21
C ASN A 301 -2.21 11.25 12.22
N LEU A 302 -1.67 10.04 12.23
CA LEU A 302 -2.42 8.82 11.88
C LEU A 302 -2.88 7.96 13.06
N LEU A 303 -2.37 8.16 14.26
CA LEU A 303 -2.58 7.26 15.39
C LEU A 303 -3.34 7.84 16.59
N GLY A 304 -3.97 9.00 16.46
CA GLY A 304 -4.61 9.69 17.58
C GLY A 304 -3.60 10.42 18.47
N ALA A 305 -4.07 11.39 19.27
CA ALA A 305 -3.23 12.35 19.99
C ALA A 305 -2.21 11.72 20.97
N GLU A 306 -2.47 10.51 21.49
CA GLU A 306 -1.58 9.84 22.44
C GLU A 306 -0.50 8.94 21.78
N GLN A 307 -0.71 8.48 20.55
CA GLN A 307 0.25 7.61 19.84
C GLN A 307 1.06 8.34 18.76
N SER A 308 0.59 9.49 18.30
CA SER A 308 1.27 10.28 17.27
C SER A 308 2.58 10.92 17.74
N GLY A 309 2.74 11.18 19.03
CA GLY A 309 3.97 11.75 19.62
C GLY A 309 5.18 10.81 19.42
N HIS A 310 5.03 9.55 19.76
CA HIS A 310 6.14 8.59 19.69
C HIS A 310 6.58 8.25 18.26
N MET A 311 5.67 8.23 17.29
CA MET A 311 5.99 7.90 15.91
C MET A 311 6.60 9.08 15.15
N ALA A 312 6.22 10.32 15.49
CA ALA A 312 6.83 11.52 14.94
C ALA A 312 8.27 11.71 15.46
N ASP A 313 8.53 11.35 16.71
CA ASP A 313 9.85 11.49 17.33
C ASP A 313 10.85 10.43 16.87
N VAL A 314 10.38 9.22 16.54
CA VAL A 314 11.23 8.05 16.24
C VAL A 314 11.31 7.73 14.73
N GLY A 315 10.36 8.22 13.94
CA GLY A 315 10.19 7.88 12.52
C GLY A 315 9.50 6.53 12.29
N TYR A 316 8.86 6.38 11.12
CA TYR A 316 8.05 5.21 10.79
C TYR A 316 8.86 3.90 10.77
N ASP A 317 10.04 3.91 10.16
CA ASP A 317 10.88 2.72 10.02
C ASP A 317 11.37 2.20 11.38
N MET A 318 11.75 3.10 12.27
CA MET A 318 12.16 2.72 13.62
C MET A 318 10.97 2.21 14.46
N TYR A 319 9.79 2.82 14.32
CA TYR A 319 8.57 2.33 14.97
C TYR A 319 8.24 0.91 14.51
N MET A 320 8.32 0.62 13.20
CA MET A 320 8.09 -0.72 12.65
C MET A 320 9.12 -1.73 13.14
N LYS A 321 10.39 -1.33 13.23
CA LYS A 321 11.45 -2.16 13.78
C LYS A 321 11.16 -2.55 15.24
N LEU A 322 10.85 -1.57 16.09
CA LEU A 322 10.52 -1.80 17.50
C LEU A 322 9.24 -2.65 17.68
N LEU A 323 8.23 -2.43 16.85
CA LEU A 323 7.00 -3.22 16.88
C LEU A 323 7.26 -4.68 16.50
N ASN A 324 8.04 -4.94 15.46
CA ASN A 324 8.46 -6.28 15.06
C ASN A 324 9.26 -6.98 16.16
N GLU A 325 10.20 -6.30 16.75
CA GLU A 325 11.00 -6.83 17.88
C GLU A 325 10.09 -7.20 19.07
N ALA A 326 9.18 -6.32 19.45
CA ALA A 326 8.23 -6.58 20.54
C ALA A 326 7.27 -7.75 20.24
N VAL A 327 6.85 -7.92 18.98
CA VAL A 327 5.99 -9.06 18.56
C VAL A 327 6.75 -10.38 18.61
N LEU A 328 7.99 -10.41 18.16
CA LEU A 328 8.83 -11.60 18.23
C LEU A 328 9.12 -12.00 19.67
N GLU A 329 9.44 -11.02 20.54
CA GLU A 329 9.62 -11.22 21.97
C GLU A 329 8.34 -11.77 22.63
N ALA A 330 7.16 -11.21 22.31
CA ALA A 330 5.87 -11.69 22.81
C ALA A 330 5.52 -13.12 22.36
N ARG A 331 6.07 -13.57 21.21
CA ARG A 331 5.95 -14.94 20.70
C ARG A 331 6.98 -15.90 21.31
N GLY A 332 7.87 -15.42 22.18
CA GLY A 332 8.95 -16.23 22.78
C GLY A 332 10.06 -16.57 21.80
N ILE A 333 10.15 -15.87 20.68
CA ILE A 333 11.25 -15.98 19.71
C ILE A 333 12.34 -15.03 20.18
N GLU A 334 13.48 -15.56 20.64
CA GLU A 334 14.65 -14.73 20.92
C GLU A 334 15.11 -14.07 19.63
N VAL A 335 14.97 -12.76 19.57
CA VAL A 335 15.59 -11.95 18.52
C VAL A 335 17.06 -11.79 18.86
N PRO A 336 17.98 -12.45 18.15
CA PRO A 336 19.40 -12.19 18.40
C PRO A 336 19.62 -10.69 18.19
N PRO A 337 20.35 -10.01 19.11
CA PRO A 337 20.64 -8.59 18.97
C PRO A 337 21.29 -8.39 17.60
N LYS A 338 20.59 -7.66 16.71
CA LYS A 338 21.09 -7.34 15.36
C LYS A 338 22.39 -6.58 15.53
N ALA A 339 23.50 -7.26 15.32
CA ALA A 339 24.82 -6.68 15.35
C ALA A 339 24.97 -5.78 14.13
N GLU A 340 24.82 -4.46 14.32
CA GLU A 340 25.12 -3.50 13.27
C GLU A 340 26.64 -3.38 13.14
N CYS A 341 27.15 -3.61 11.94
CA CYS A 341 28.54 -3.35 11.59
C CYS A 341 28.62 -2.09 10.75
N SER A 342 29.53 -1.17 11.10
CA SER A 342 29.92 -0.05 10.24
C SER A 342 31.10 -0.47 9.34
N ALA A 343 31.14 0.05 8.10
CA ALA A 343 32.23 -0.21 7.18
C ALA A 343 32.71 1.11 6.54
N ASP A 344 33.94 1.51 6.85
CA ASP A 344 34.62 2.67 6.27
C ASP A 344 35.77 2.20 5.39
N LEU A 345 35.47 2.00 4.10
CA LEU A 345 36.36 1.47 3.10
C LEU A 345 36.61 2.51 2.00
N ALA A 346 37.86 2.62 1.56
CA ALA A 346 38.24 3.52 0.46
C ALA A 346 37.90 2.90 -0.90
N VAL A 347 36.60 2.74 -1.16
CA VAL A 347 36.03 2.22 -2.41
C VAL A 347 35.10 3.25 -3.04
N ALA A 348 35.08 3.32 -4.36
CA ALA A 348 34.15 4.19 -5.11
C ALA A 348 32.81 3.50 -5.18
N ALA A 349 31.98 3.72 -4.15
CA ALA A 349 30.66 3.15 -4.01
C ALA A 349 29.61 4.28 -4.03
N SER A 350 28.97 4.49 -5.17
CA SER A 350 27.93 5.52 -5.35
C SER A 350 27.01 5.20 -6.51
N ILE A 351 25.80 5.73 -6.47
CA ILE A 351 24.81 5.63 -7.55
C ILE A 351 24.96 6.87 -8.45
N PRO A 352 25.48 6.73 -9.68
CA PRO A 352 25.67 7.86 -10.57
C PRO A 352 24.35 8.46 -11.05
N GLU A 353 24.29 9.79 -11.22
CA GLU A 353 23.11 10.48 -11.79
C GLU A 353 22.74 10.01 -13.20
N ARG A 354 23.75 9.63 -14.00
CA ARG A 354 23.53 9.07 -15.33
C ARG A 354 22.83 7.71 -15.34
N TYR A 355 22.91 6.97 -14.22
CA TYR A 355 22.24 5.67 -14.07
C TYR A 355 20.80 5.86 -13.56
N ILE A 356 20.62 6.66 -12.52
CA ILE A 356 19.30 7.04 -12.00
C ILE A 356 19.25 8.56 -11.88
N PRO A 357 18.58 9.27 -12.82
CA PRO A 357 18.53 10.74 -12.81
C PRO A 357 17.77 11.33 -11.61
N SER A 358 16.72 10.67 -11.14
CA SER A 358 15.91 11.15 -10.01
C SER A 358 16.67 11.03 -8.68
N SER A 359 16.82 12.13 -7.97
CA SER A 359 17.45 12.16 -6.65
C SER A 359 16.64 11.38 -5.61
N GLU A 360 15.30 11.39 -5.70
CA GLU A 360 14.40 10.63 -4.81
C GLU A 360 14.59 9.13 -4.99
N GLN A 361 14.63 8.66 -6.26
CA GLN A 361 14.86 7.26 -6.56
C GLN A 361 16.26 6.79 -6.13
N ARG A 362 17.30 7.66 -6.28
CA ARG A 362 18.63 7.33 -5.76
C ARG A 362 18.63 7.19 -4.24
N MET A 363 17.97 8.09 -3.51
CA MET A 363 17.87 8.01 -2.04
C MET A 363 17.12 6.77 -1.58
N GLU A 364 16.06 6.41 -2.26
CA GLU A 364 15.32 5.18 -1.99
C GLU A 364 16.18 3.94 -2.21
N LEU A 365 16.89 3.90 -3.32
CA LEU A 365 17.80 2.79 -3.60
C LEU A 365 18.96 2.70 -2.59
N TYR A 366 19.52 3.83 -2.12
CA TYR A 366 20.51 3.80 -1.04
C TYR A 366 19.95 3.17 0.23
N ARG A 367 18.66 3.44 0.56
CA ARG A 367 17.98 2.81 1.71
C ARG A 367 17.80 1.32 1.51
N GLN A 368 17.32 0.89 0.34
CA GLN A 368 17.15 -0.53 0.02
C GLN A 368 18.47 -1.28 0.10
N ILE A 369 19.52 -0.77 -0.52
CA ILE A 369 20.88 -1.35 -0.44
C ILE A 369 21.36 -1.42 1.03
N ALA A 370 21.13 -0.38 1.83
CA ALA A 370 21.54 -0.37 3.23
C ALA A 370 20.82 -1.44 4.09
N MET A 371 19.68 -1.95 3.63
CA MET A 371 18.90 -3.01 4.32
C MET A 371 19.35 -4.42 3.96
N VAL A 372 20.05 -4.61 2.85
CA VAL A 372 20.55 -5.91 2.38
C VAL A 372 21.47 -6.56 3.41
N ARG A 373 21.24 -7.86 3.70
CA ARG A 373 22.02 -8.65 4.68
C ARG A 373 22.47 -10.00 4.15
N THR A 374 21.73 -10.57 3.19
CA THR A 374 21.98 -11.90 2.61
C THR A 374 22.28 -11.80 1.12
N GLU A 375 22.92 -12.84 0.55
CA GLU A 375 23.17 -12.91 -0.89
C GLU A 375 21.86 -12.97 -1.68
N GLU A 376 20.86 -13.69 -1.19
CA GLU A 376 19.53 -13.78 -1.82
C GLU A 376 18.87 -12.40 -1.94
N GLU A 377 18.86 -11.59 -0.86
CA GLU A 377 18.36 -10.22 -0.91
C GLU A 377 19.15 -9.31 -1.85
N ALA A 378 20.46 -9.54 -2.00
CA ALA A 378 21.30 -8.78 -2.92
C ALA A 378 21.02 -9.15 -4.38
N ASP A 379 20.82 -10.42 -4.67
CA ASP A 379 20.50 -10.92 -6.01
C ASP A 379 19.09 -10.43 -6.43
N ASP A 380 18.08 -10.52 -5.56
CA ASP A 380 16.73 -9.99 -5.81
C ASP A 380 16.76 -8.48 -6.13
N LEU A 381 17.54 -7.71 -5.36
CA LEU A 381 17.66 -6.27 -5.61
C LEU A 381 18.45 -5.99 -6.90
N LEU A 382 19.43 -6.81 -7.23
CA LEU A 382 20.19 -6.71 -8.47
C LEU A 382 19.31 -6.96 -9.68
N ASP A 383 18.46 -7.98 -9.64
CA ASP A 383 17.51 -8.31 -10.68
C ASP A 383 16.47 -7.17 -10.86
N GLU A 384 15.94 -6.60 -9.77
CA GLU A 384 15.08 -5.41 -9.84
C GLU A 384 15.78 -4.23 -10.52
N LEU A 385 17.05 -4.01 -10.22
CA LEU A 385 17.82 -2.92 -10.81
C LEU A 385 18.06 -3.11 -12.31
N ILE A 386 18.36 -4.34 -12.74
CA ILE A 386 18.55 -4.69 -14.14
C ILE A 386 17.26 -4.47 -14.92
N ASP A 387 16.15 -4.92 -14.39
CA ASP A 387 14.82 -4.78 -15.01
C ASP A 387 14.39 -3.32 -15.17
N ARG A 388 14.70 -2.47 -14.19
CA ARG A 388 14.22 -1.08 -14.17
C ARG A 388 15.16 -0.08 -14.82
N PHE A 389 16.46 -0.29 -14.69
CA PHE A 389 17.48 0.72 -15.05
C PHE A 389 18.59 0.16 -15.94
N GLY A 390 18.56 -1.13 -16.26
CA GLY A 390 19.62 -1.82 -16.99
C GLY A 390 20.81 -2.18 -16.12
N ASP A 391 21.88 -2.67 -16.73
CA ASP A 391 23.07 -3.17 -16.03
C ASP A 391 23.65 -2.15 -15.05
N PRO A 392 23.82 -2.51 -13.76
CA PRO A 392 24.31 -1.59 -12.74
C PRO A 392 25.78 -1.25 -12.94
N PRO A 393 26.16 0.04 -12.81
CA PRO A 393 27.55 0.45 -12.89
C PRO A 393 28.36 -0.09 -11.71
N PRO A 394 29.70 -0.21 -11.84
CA PRO A 394 30.56 -0.80 -10.80
C PRO A 394 30.39 -0.19 -9.39
N GLY A 395 30.06 1.10 -9.31
CA GLY A 395 29.80 1.77 -8.02
C GLY A 395 28.56 1.25 -7.29
N VAL A 396 27.52 0.82 -8.01
CA VAL A 396 26.31 0.23 -7.44
C VAL A 396 26.59 -1.20 -6.97
N SER A 397 27.30 -1.99 -7.77
CA SER A 397 27.74 -3.33 -7.37
C SER A 397 28.65 -3.29 -6.13
N ALA A 398 29.55 -2.29 -6.04
CA ALA A 398 30.36 -2.08 -4.85
C ALA A 398 29.52 -1.75 -3.60
N LEU A 399 28.45 -0.94 -3.73
CA LEU A 399 27.52 -0.66 -2.62
C LEU A 399 26.84 -1.92 -2.10
N LEU A 400 26.34 -2.79 -3.00
CA LEU A 400 25.74 -4.08 -2.64
C LEU A 400 26.74 -4.98 -1.89
N GLN A 401 27.96 -5.08 -2.41
CA GLN A 401 29.03 -5.87 -1.76
C GLN A 401 29.41 -5.32 -0.37
N VAL A 402 29.41 -4.00 -0.18
CA VAL A 402 29.66 -3.39 1.14
C VAL A 402 28.47 -3.66 2.09
N ALA A 403 27.23 -3.65 1.60
CA ALA A 403 26.06 -3.97 2.40
C ALA A 403 26.09 -5.43 2.88
N LEU A 404 26.40 -6.38 1.99
CA LEU A 404 26.60 -7.79 2.32
C LEU A 404 27.72 -7.98 3.36
N LEU A 405 28.87 -7.37 3.14
CA LEU A 405 29.98 -7.40 4.08
C LEU A 405 29.57 -6.93 5.48
N ARG A 406 28.76 -5.87 5.57
CA ARG A 406 28.24 -5.38 6.85
C ARG A 406 27.32 -6.38 7.53
N GLY A 407 26.43 -7.04 6.75
CA GLY A 407 25.54 -8.07 7.24
C GLY A 407 26.30 -9.28 7.80
N GLU A 408 27.22 -9.83 7.01
CA GLU A 408 28.07 -10.97 7.38
C GLU A 408 28.95 -10.66 8.60
N ALA A 409 29.60 -9.49 8.60
CA ALA A 409 30.47 -9.06 9.70
C ALA A 409 29.70 -8.87 11.02
N GLY A 410 28.48 -8.28 10.94
CA GLY A 410 27.61 -8.13 12.10
C GLY A 410 27.21 -9.48 12.69
N ALA A 411 26.88 -10.46 11.88
CA ALA A 411 26.58 -11.84 12.31
C ALA A 411 27.79 -12.51 12.97
N ALA A 412 28.97 -12.29 12.42
CA ALA A 412 30.24 -12.82 12.94
C ALA A 412 30.77 -12.06 14.19
N GLY A 413 30.00 -11.11 14.76
CA GLY A 413 30.37 -10.37 15.97
C GLY A 413 31.37 -9.24 15.74
N ILE A 414 31.52 -8.75 14.51
CA ILE A 414 32.37 -7.60 14.16
C ILE A 414 31.50 -6.35 14.13
N THR A 415 31.89 -5.32 14.88
CA THR A 415 31.11 -4.08 15.03
C THR A 415 31.55 -2.94 14.11
N ASP A 416 32.82 -2.96 13.65
CA ASP A 416 33.36 -1.93 12.79
C ASP A 416 34.50 -2.48 11.89
N ILE A 417 34.46 -2.09 10.61
CA ILE A 417 35.51 -2.39 9.65
C ILE A 417 36.02 -1.08 9.07
N ALA A 418 37.30 -0.75 9.31
CA ALA A 418 37.88 0.49 8.82
C ALA A 418 39.16 0.23 8.02
N GLN A 419 39.29 0.89 6.87
CA GLN A 419 40.53 0.86 6.09
C GLN A 419 41.46 2.00 6.48
N LYS A 420 42.60 1.69 7.10
CA LYS A 420 43.59 2.68 7.50
C LYS A 420 45.01 2.24 7.13
N GLN A 421 45.79 3.14 6.54
CA GLN A 421 47.23 2.95 6.25
C GLN A 421 47.56 1.62 5.55
N GLY A 422 46.72 1.14 4.63
CA GLY A 422 46.93 -0.10 3.89
C GLY A 422 46.63 -1.39 4.68
N CYS A 423 45.89 -1.25 5.78
CA CYS A 423 45.36 -2.36 6.57
C CYS A 423 43.84 -2.26 6.69
N LEU A 424 43.18 -3.39 6.80
CA LEU A 424 41.80 -3.52 7.25
C LEU A 424 41.79 -3.73 8.77
N ARG A 425 41.04 -2.90 9.47
CA ARG A 425 40.93 -2.96 10.92
C ARG A 425 39.50 -3.44 11.26
N PHE A 426 39.42 -4.55 12.00
CA PHE A 426 38.16 -5.16 12.44
C PHE A 426 38.04 -4.98 13.95
N THR A 427 36.98 -4.29 14.38
CA THR A 427 36.64 -4.14 15.80
C THR A 427 35.68 -5.24 16.19
N LEU A 428 36.05 -6.04 17.17
CA LEU A 428 35.28 -7.20 17.63
C LEU A 428 34.36 -6.81 18.80
N ARG A 429 33.18 -7.46 18.89
CA ARG A 429 32.30 -7.36 20.05
C ARG A 429 32.93 -8.06 21.25
N GLU A 430 33.41 -9.28 21.04
CA GLU A 430 34.09 -10.10 22.02
C GLU A 430 35.43 -10.59 21.44
N PHE A 431 36.46 -10.66 22.24
CA PHE A 431 37.78 -11.05 21.81
C PHE A 431 38.02 -12.53 22.13
N ASP A 432 38.23 -13.32 21.09
CA ASP A 432 38.54 -14.74 21.21
C ASP A 432 39.97 -15.06 20.74
N MET A 433 40.85 -15.34 21.71
CA MET A 433 42.24 -15.63 21.45
C MET A 433 42.43 -16.98 20.74
N ALA A 434 41.53 -17.93 20.92
CA ALA A 434 41.62 -19.22 20.25
C ALA A 434 41.39 -19.06 18.75
N ARG A 435 40.35 -18.29 18.36
CA ARG A 435 40.09 -17.93 16.95
C ARG A 435 41.29 -17.18 16.32
N VAL A 436 41.84 -16.21 17.02
CA VAL A 436 43.00 -15.45 16.52
C VAL A 436 44.18 -16.38 16.30
N SER A 437 44.47 -17.30 17.24
CA SER A 437 45.57 -18.27 17.13
C SER A 437 45.40 -19.23 15.95
N ALA A 438 44.17 -19.71 15.74
CA ALA A 438 43.85 -20.61 14.64
C ALA A 438 44.03 -19.91 13.28
N LEU A 439 43.53 -18.69 13.12
CA LEU A 439 43.76 -17.92 11.89
C LEU A 439 45.20 -17.57 11.66
N TYR A 440 45.95 -17.20 12.70
CA TYR A 440 47.38 -16.88 12.60
C TYR A 440 48.23 -18.09 12.19
N GLY A 441 47.77 -19.31 12.50
CA GLY A 441 48.41 -20.57 12.05
C GLY A 441 48.31 -20.85 10.56
N THR A 442 47.37 -20.18 9.85
CA THR A 442 47.18 -20.36 8.41
C THR A 442 48.16 -19.50 7.60
N ASP A 443 48.64 -20.01 6.46
CA ASP A 443 49.55 -19.26 5.57
C ASP A 443 48.96 -17.98 5.02
N LEU A 444 47.61 -17.87 5.01
CA LEU A 444 46.90 -16.73 4.49
C LEU A 444 47.03 -15.49 5.40
N TYR A 445 47.06 -15.70 6.72
CA TYR A 445 47.08 -14.63 7.73
C TYR A 445 48.42 -14.50 8.44
N ARG A 446 49.29 -15.48 8.34
CA ARG A 446 50.58 -15.51 8.99
C ARG A 446 51.42 -14.29 8.59
N GLY A 447 51.85 -13.51 9.57
CA GLY A 447 52.63 -12.29 9.39
C GLY A 447 51.86 -11.06 8.85
N ARG A 448 50.56 -11.21 8.57
CA ARG A 448 49.71 -10.11 8.09
C ARG A 448 48.67 -9.68 9.13
N LEU A 449 48.19 -10.61 9.94
CA LEU A 449 47.21 -10.36 11.00
C LEU A 449 47.97 -9.88 12.25
N LYS A 450 47.49 -8.79 12.85
CA LYS A 450 48.03 -8.22 14.10
C LYS A 450 46.89 -7.92 15.05
N VAL A 451 47.12 -8.16 16.33
CA VAL A 451 46.22 -7.74 17.40
C VAL A 451 46.63 -6.32 17.83
N GLU A 452 45.71 -5.39 17.81
CA GLU A 452 45.92 -4.04 18.30
C GLU A 452 45.39 -3.88 19.72
N ALA A 453 46.26 -3.44 20.63
CA ALA A 453 45.88 -3.12 22.00
C ALA A 453 45.16 -1.77 22.01
N GLY A 454 43.90 -1.75 22.54
CA GLY A 454 43.09 -0.54 22.65
C GLY A 454 41.93 -0.73 23.62
N SER A 455 41.08 0.29 23.74
CA SER A 455 39.89 0.24 24.60
C SER A 455 38.85 -0.79 24.12
N LYS A 456 38.89 -1.16 22.82
CA LYS A 456 38.11 -2.23 22.23
C LYS A 456 39.03 -3.20 21.51
N PRO A 457 38.73 -4.51 21.53
CA PRO A 457 39.58 -5.50 20.87
C PRO A 457 39.52 -5.31 19.33
N CYS A 458 40.71 -5.16 18.71
CA CYS A 458 40.81 -4.91 17.29
C CYS A 458 41.83 -5.85 16.64
N LEU A 459 41.52 -6.31 15.43
CA LEU A 459 42.39 -7.03 14.57
C LEU A 459 42.75 -6.18 13.35
N SER A 460 44.02 -6.13 12.99
CA SER A 460 44.52 -5.40 11.82
C SER A 460 45.11 -6.38 10.81
N LEU A 461 44.53 -6.40 9.61
CA LEU A 461 44.96 -7.27 8.50
C LEU A 461 45.59 -6.41 7.40
N LYS A 462 46.86 -6.69 7.07
CA LYS A 462 47.56 -6.00 5.98
C LYS A 462 46.97 -6.41 4.62
N ILE A 463 46.49 -5.43 3.84
CA ILE A 463 45.86 -5.61 2.52
C ILE A 463 46.91 -6.10 1.49
N ARG A 464 46.55 -7.09 0.68
CA ARG A 464 47.39 -7.60 -0.45
C ARG A 464 47.20 -6.77 -1.71
N SER A 465 45.95 -6.44 -2.02
CA SER A 465 45.57 -5.72 -3.24
C SER A 465 44.64 -4.56 -2.93
N LYS A 466 44.98 -3.36 -3.40
CA LYS A 466 44.12 -2.17 -3.24
C LYS A 466 42.84 -2.25 -4.06
N THR A 467 42.73 -3.13 -5.04
CA THR A 467 41.56 -3.30 -5.92
C THR A 467 40.57 -4.35 -5.41
N GLN A 468 40.98 -5.19 -4.46
CA GLN A 468 40.17 -6.31 -3.94
C GLN A 468 39.92 -6.18 -2.43
N VAL A 469 39.73 -4.95 -1.97
CA VAL A 469 39.56 -4.65 -0.53
C VAL A 469 38.33 -5.29 0.06
N ILE A 470 37.19 -5.22 -0.65
CA ILE A 470 35.91 -5.78 -0.18
C ILE A 470 35.99 -7.31 -0.14
N GLU A 471 36.51 -7.94 -1.19
CA GLU A 471 36.68 -9.39 -1.27
C GLU A 471 37.63 -9.93 -0.16
N GLU A 472 38.71 -9.19 0.12
CA GLU A 472 39.65 -9.55 1.19
C GLU A 472 39.01 -9.40 2.57
N ALA A 473 38.14 -8.37 2.77
CA ALA A 473 37.38 -8.19 3.99
C ALA A 473 36.31 -9.29 4.18
N ARG A 474 35.54 -9.62 3.14
CA ARG A 474 34.55 -10.70 3.19
C ARG A 474 35.17 -12.06 3.48
N ARG A 475 36.31 -12.35 2.82
CA ARG A 475 37.06 -13.58 3.10
C ARG A 475 37.49 -13.66 4.56
N PHE A 476 38.02 -12.56 5.12
CA PHE A 476 38.38 -12.54 6.53
C PHE A 476 37.20 -12.77 7.45
N VAL A 477 36.05 -12.14 7.18
CA VAL A 477 34.82 -12.32 7.96
C VAL A 477 34.36 -13.79 7.92
N HIS A 478 34.32 -14.38 6.73
CA HIS A 478 33.96 -15.79 6.56
C HIS A 478 34.93 -16.75 7.29
N ASP A 479 36.22 -16.52 7.16
CA ASP A 479 37.25 -17.36 7.84
C ASP A 479 37.16 -17.17 9.37
N TRP A 480 36.85 -15.96 9.85
CA TRP A 480 36.65 -15.67 11.26
C TRP A 480 35.42 -16.40 11.83
N ASP A 481 34.33 -16.45 11.07
CA ASP A 481 33.11 -17.13 11.47
C ASP A 481 33.27 -18.66 11.44
N SER A 482 33.93 -19.18 10.42
CA SER A 482 34.15 -20.62 10.24
C SER A 482 35.02 -21.27 11.32
N VAL A 483 35.89 -20.50 11.99
CA VAL A 483 36.73 -20.97 13.11
C VAL A 483 35.96 -21.00 14.43
N SER A 484 34.68 -20.64 14.45
CA SER A 484 33.86 -20.57 15.67
C SER A 484 33.21 -21.89 16.10
N ALA A 485 33.59 -23.00 15.52
CA ALA A 485 33.03 -24.32 15.91
C ALA A 485 33.92 -25.10 16.86
#